data_e3d9cb889cb45efa44b2429b3e7fcfc1
#
_entry.id   e3d9cb889cb45efa44b2429b3e7fcfc1
#
_cell.length_a   1.000
_cell.length_b   1.000
_cell.length_c   1.000
_cell.angle_alpha   90.00
_cell.angle_beta   90.00
_cell.angle_gamma   90.00
#
_symmetry.space_group_name_H-M   'P 1'
#
loop_
_entity.id
_entity.type
_entity.pdbx_description
1 polymer ?
#
loop_
_entity_poly.entity_id
_entity_poly.type
_entity_poly.pdbx_seq_one_letter_code
_entity_poly.pdbx_strand_id
1 'polypeptide(L)'
;MLLELPVLNDVSTSAIVAYIHYLGIILCFGALMFERLILKQNLSRNETIYIIIADVIYGIAGLAILITGILRVKYYGQGSEFYTHNPIFWIKVSLYIIVGLISLYPTTTYIFWAIPLSKNKLPVISESLVKRFKILITTEIVGFAVIPFFATLMSRGIGLVQT
;
A
#
# COMPACT_ATOMS: atom_id res chain seq x y z
N MET A 1 24.95 1.17 -34.91
CA MET A 1 25.01 0.42 -33.65
C MET A 1 24.90 1.32 -32.40
N LEU A 2 24.25 2.48 -32.46
CA LEU A 2 24.08 3.41 -31.32
C LEU A 2 22.62 3.85 -31.11
N LEU A 3 21.65 3.31 -31.85
CA LEU A 3 20.23 3.70 -31.75
C LEU A 3 19.39 2.77 -30.89
N GLU A 4 19.93 1.69 -30.33
CA GLU A 4 19.18 0.72 -29.52
C GLU A 4 19.27 0.99 -27.99
N LEU A 5 20.29 1.73 -27.55
CA LEU A 5 20.50 1.97 -26.09
C LEU A 5 19.36 2.73 -25.40
N PRO A 6 18.74 3.78 -25.99
CA PRO A 6 17.63 4.48 -25.33
C PRO A 6 16.38 3.62 -25.18
N VAL A 7 16.08 2.75 -26.14
CA VAL A 7 14.90 1.87 -26.11
C VAL A 7 15.07 0.77 -25.07
N LEU A 8 16.24 0.16 -24.96
CA LEU A 8 16.53 -0.84 -23.93
C LEU A 8 16.51 -0.24 -22.52
N ASN A 9 17.02 0.97 -22.35
CA ASN A 9 16.95 1.68 -21.08
C ASN A 9 15.50 2.00 -20.67
N ASP A 10 14.64 2.34 -21.60
CA ASP A 10 13.23 2.63 -21.33
C ASP A 10 12.46 1.36 -20.96
N VAL A 11 12.66 0.25 -21.65
CA VAL A 11 12.07 -1.05 -21.32
C VAL A 11 12.53 -1.55 -19.95
N SER A 12 13.83 -1.44 -19.64
CA SER A 12 14.38 -1.84 -18.34
C SER A 12 13.82 -0.99 -17.20
N THR A 13 13.73 0.33 -17.40
CA THR A 13 13.17 1.26 -16.41
C THR A 13 11.68 0.98 -16.18
N SER A 14 10.92 0.73 -17.24
CA SER A 14 9.51 0.33 -17.14
C SER A 14 9.33 -0.94 -16.32
N ALA A 15 10.18 -1.94 -16.56
CA ALA A 15 10.15 -3.20 -15.79
C ALA A 15 10.48 -2.99 -14.32
N ILE A 16 11.48 -2.16 -14.00
CA ILE A 16 11.86 -1.84 -12.61
C ILE A 16 10.73 -1.09 -11.91
N VAL A 17 10.13 -0.09 -12.54
CA VAL A 17 9.00 0.67 -11.97
C VAL A 17 7.81 -0.25 -11.71
N ALA A 18 7.51 -1.16 -12.64
CA ALA A 18 6.45 -2.16 -12.45
C ALA A 18 6.77 -3.12 -11.30
N TYR A 19 8.02 -3.59 -11.21
CA TYR A 19 8.47 -4.47 -10.13
C TYR A 19 8.34 -3.81 -8.75
N ILE A 20 8.82 -2.57 -8.60
CA ILE A 20 8.71 -1.83 -7.33
C ILE A 20 7.24 -1.63 -6.95
N HIS A 21 6.37 -1.35 -7.93
CA HIS A 21 4.93 -1.20 -7.70
C HIS A 21 4.30 -2.49 -7.14
N TYR A 22 4.58 -3.64 -7.76
CA TYR A 22 4.07 -4.93 -7.29
C TYR A 22 4.67 -5.37 -5.96
N LEU A 23 5.99 -5.15 -5.79
CA LEU A 23 6.65 -5.41 -4.50
C LEU A 23 6.04 -4.58 -3.38
N GLY A 24 5.72 -3.31 -3.64
CA GLY A 24 5.01 -2.45 -2.70
C GLY A 24 3.67 -3.04 -2.25
N ILE A 25 2.88 -3.58 -3.17
CA ILE A 25 1.61 -4.24 -2.86
C ILE A 25 1.82 -5.45 -1.92
N ILE A 26 2.81 -6.29 -2.23
CA ILE A 26 3.15 -7.47 -1.41
C ILE A 26 3.58 -7.04 -0.02
N LEU A 27 4.44 -6.02 0.09
CA LEU A 27 4.93 -5.51 1.37
C LEU A 27 3.80 -4.87 2.20
N CYS A 28 2.92 -4.07 1.60
CA CYS A 28 1.76 -3.51 2.31
C CYS A 28 0.86 -4.63 2.86
N PHE A 29 0.52 -5.61 2.02
CA PHE A 29 -0.31 -6.73 2.45
C PHE A 29 0.35 -7.54 3.57
N GLY A 30 1.65 -7.86 3.42
CA GLY A 30 2.42 -8.59 4.43
C GLY A 30 2.53 -7.85 5.76
N ALA A 31 2.80 -6.54 5.73
CA ALA A 31 2.88 -5.70 6.91
C ALA A 31 1.55 -5.64 7.67
N LEU A 32 0.44 -5.39 6.97
CA LEU A 32 -0.90 -5.38 7.57
C LEU A 32 -1.30 -6.73 8.16
N MET A 33 -0.98 -7.83 7.47
CA MET A 33 -1.23 -9.19 8.00
C MET A 33 -0.42 -9.44 9.28
N PHE A 34 0.84 -9.02 9.30
CA PHE A 34 1.70 -9.14 10.46
C PHE A 34 1.18 -8.33 11.65
N GLU A 35 0.82 -7.06 11.44
CA GLU A 35 0.18 -6.22 12.47
C GLU A 35 -1.08 -6.85 13.01
N ARG A 36 -1.94 -7.34 12.11
CA ARG A 36 -3.22 -7.96 12.46
C ARG A 36 -3.07 -9.20 13.34
N LEU A 37 -2.00 -9.99 13.11
CA LEU A 37 -1.70 -11.20 13.87
C LEU A 37 -1.13 -10.91 15.25
N ILE A 38 -0.23 -9.90 15.36
CA ILE A 38 0.45 -9.59 16.63
C ILE A 38 -0.41 -8.74 17.54
N LEU A 39 -1.29 -7.90 16.99
CA LEU A 39 -2.06 -6.91 17.75
C LEU A 39 -2.95 -7.55 18.81
N LYS A 40 -2.66 -7.24 20.08
CA LYS A 40 -3.39 -7.68 21.28
C LYS A 40 -3.31 -6.62 22.39
N GLN A 41 -4.07 -6.77 23.47
CA GLN A 41 -4.12 -5.80 24.57
C GLN A 41 -2.78 -5.70 25.34
N ASN A 42 -2.18 -6.84 25.65
CA ASN A 42 -0.94 -6.90 26.44
C ASN A 42 0.24 -7.19 25.52
N LEU A 43 0.71 -6.15 24.82
CA LEU A 43 1.90 -6.25 24.00
C LEU A 43 3.17 -6.19 24.87
N SER A 44 4.11 -7.07 24.64
CA SER A 44 5.48 -6.95 25.12
C SER A 44 6.19 -5.78 24.41
N ARG A 45 7.33 -5.38 24.93
CA ARG A 45 8.15 -4.34 24.29
C ARG A 45 8.51 -4.70 22.84
N ASN A 46 8.97 -5.93 22.62
CA ASN A 46 9.38 -6.39 21.29
C ASN A 46 8.18 -6.43 20.33
N GLU A 47 7.04 -6.92 20.76
CA GLU A 47 5.82 -6.93 19.94
C GLU A 47 5.37 -5.52 19.56
N THR A 48 5.47 -4.56 20.48
CA THR A 48 5.18 -3.15 20.20
C THR A 48 6.14 -2.59 19.15
N ILE A 49 7.46 -2.87 19.28
CA ILE A 49 8.46 -2.46 18.29
C ILE A 49 8.16 -3.08 16.93
N TYR A 50 7.81 -4.37 16.89
CA TYR A 50 7.53 -5.07 15.63
C TYR A 50 6.30 -4.49 14.91
N ILE A 51 5.26 -4.10 15.63
CA ILE A 51 4.10 -3.42 15.04
C ILE A 51 4.52 -2.06 14.46
N ILE A 52 5.29 -1.27 15.19
CA ILE A 52 5.78 0.03 14.69
C ILE A 52 6.65 -0.14 13.44
N ILE A 53 7.52 -1.14 13.41
CA ILE A 53 8.36 -1.43 12.24
C ILE A 53 7.50 -1.87 11.05
N ALA A 54 6.49 -2.71 11.27
CA ALA A 54 5.57 -3.15 10.22
C ALA A 54 4.81 -1.96 9.63
N ASP A 55 4.30 -1.05 10.45
CA ASP A 55 3.62 0.17 10.01
C ASP A 55 4.56 1.10 9.21
N VAL A 56 5.82 1.23 9.61
CA VAL A 56 6.82 1.99 8.83
C VAL A 56 7.06 1.35 7.47
N ILE A 57 7.19 0.01 7.41
CA ILE A 57 7.33 -0.73 6.14
C ILE A 57 6.08 -0.51 5.28
N TYR A 58 4.89 -0.60 5.87
CA TYR A 58 3.62 -0.32 5.21
C TYR A 58 3.58 1.10 4.61
N GLY A 59 3.94 2.11 5.39
CA GLY A 59 3.96 3.50 4.94
C GLY A 59 4.94 3.75 3.78
N ILE A 60 6.17 3.21 3.88
CA ILE A 60 7.18 3.33 2.80
C ILE A 60 6.70 2.60 1.54
N ALA A 61 6.17 1.38 1.69
CA ALA A 61 5.66 0.61 0.57
C ALA A 61 4.44 1.29 -0.08
N GLY A 62 3.55 1.87 0.71
CA GLY A 62 2.43 2.69 0.22
C GLY A 62 2.92 3.88 -0.61
N LEU A 63 3.87 4.66 -0.11
CA LEU A 63 4.46 5.75 -0.89
C LEU A 63 5.10 5.25 -2.20
N ALA A 64 5.79 4.12 -2.17
CA ALA A 64 6.37 3.52 -3.36
C ALA A 64 5.30 3.12 -4.39
N ILE A 65 4.17 2.57 -3.95
CA ILE A 65 3.01 2.27 -4.82
C ILE A 65 2.47 3.55 -5.46
N LEU A 66 2.30 4.61 -4.68
CA LEU A 66 1.78 5.89 -5.18
C LEU A 66 2.71 6.47 -6.26
N ILE A 67 3.99 6.60 -5.95
CA ILE A 67 5.00 7.18 -6.87
C ILE A 67 5.08 6.34 -8.15
N THR A 68 5.28 5.04 -8.01
CA THR A 68 5.38 4.14 -9.17
C THR A 68 4.07 4.05 -9.95
N GLY A 69 2.92 4.15 -9.28
CA GLY A 69 1.61 4.23 -9.92
C GLY A 69 1.48 5.45 -10.83
N ILE A 70 1.90 6.63 -10.35
CA ILE A 70 1.91 7.88 -11.14
C ILE A 70 2.90 7.75 -12.32
N LEU A 71 4.10 7.21 -12.10
CA LEU A 71 5.08 6.99 -13.15
C LEU A 71 4.56 6.06 -14.23
N ARG A 72 3.85 4.99 -13.87
CA ARG A 72 3.24 4.05 -14.82
C ARG A 72 2.13 4.70 -15.66
N VAL A 73 1.32 5.56 -15.06
CA VAL A 73 0.27 6.28 -15.80
C VAL A 73 0.87 7.26 -16.79
N LYS A 74 1.93 7.99 -16.40
CA LYS A 74 2.48 9.08 -17.22
C LYS A 74 3.51 8.62 -18.25
N TYR A 75 4.38 7.66 -17.90
CA TYR A 75 5.60 7.38 -18.67
C TYR A 75 5.79 5.90 -19.03
N TYR A 76 5.44 4.97 -18.13
CA TYR A 76 5.87 3.58 -18.20
C TYR A 76 4.72 2.57 -18.33
N GLY A 77 3.51 3.04 -18.65
CA GLY A 77 2.33 2.19 -18.85
C GLY A 77 1.77 2.31 -20.26
N GLN A 78 0.46 2.15 -20.37
CA GLN A 78 -0.27 2.15 -21.64
C GLN A 78 -0.70 3.57 -22.11
N GLY A 79 -0.14 4.62 -21.51
CA GLY A 79 -0.49 6.00 -21.78
C GLY A 79 -1.62 6.52 -20.89
N SER A 80 -1.58 7.84 -20.63
CA SER A 80 -2.52 8.48 -19.68
C SER A 80 -3.99 8.34 -20.10
N GLU A 81 -4.27 8.39 -21.40
CA GLU A 81 -5.63 8.25 -21.93
C GLU A 81 -6.25 6.89 -21.61
N PHE A 82 -5.49 5.80 -21.76
CA PHE A 82 -5.92 4.46 -21.40
C PHE A 82 -6.39 4.37 -19.93
N TYR A 83 -5.70 5.04 -19.03
CA TYR A 83 -6.03 5.03 -17.61
C TYR A 83 -7.18 5.97 -17.29
N THR A 84 -7.12 7.22 -17.73
CA THR A 84 -8.07 8.26 -17.32
C THR A 84 -9.47 8.08 -17.90
N HIS A 85 -9.60 7.44 -19.07
CA HIS A 85 -10.89 7.12 -19.70
C HIS A 85 -11.48 5.78 -19.20
N ASN A 86 -10.78 5.03 -18.36
CA ASN A 86 -11.30 3.78 -17.82
C ASN A 86 -11.87 3.98 -16.40
N PRO A 87 -13.18 3.78 -16.18
CA PRO A 87 -13.81 3.95 -14.86
C PRO A 87 -13.22 3.02 -13.80
N ILE A 88 -12.73 1.83 -14.18
CA ILE A 88 -12.08 0.89 -13.25
C ILE A 88 -10.79 1.48 -12.68
N PHE A 89 -10.08 2.31 -13.44
CA PHE A 89 -8.92 3.03 -12.94
C PHE A 89 -9.29 3.93 -11.74
N TRP A 90 -10.37 4.69 -11.87
CA TRP A 90 -10.82 5.58 -10.81
C TRP A 90 -11.33 4.83 -9.58
N ILE A 91 -12.00 3.70 -9.77
CA ILE A 91 -12.40 2.81 -8.66
C ILE A 91 -11.16 2.36 -7.89
N LYS A 92 -10.12 1.89 -8.59
CA LYS A 92 -8.87 1.44 -7.99
C LYS A 92 -8.15 2.57 -7.24
N VAL A 93 -8.07 3.76 -7.83
CA VAL A 93 -7.44 4.93 -7.19
C VAL A 93 -8.22 5.36 -5.95
N SER A 94 -9.55 5.41 -6.04
CA SER A 94 -10.41 5.75 -4.90
C SER A 94 -10.27 4.75 -3.75
N LEU A 95 -10.24 3.45 -4.05
CA LEU A 95 -10.00 2.42 -3.03
C LEU A 95 -8.63 2.60 -2.37
N TYR A 96 -7.58 2.89 -3.14
CA TYR A 96 -6.25 3.14 -2.60
C TYR A 96 -6.23 4.34 -1.65
N ILE A 97 -6.88 5.44 -2.04
CA ILE A 97 -7.01 6.64 -1.20
C ILE A 97 -7.78 6.34 0.08
N ILE A 98 -8.92 5.63 -0.02
CA ILE A 98 -9.74 5.27 1.14
C ILE A 98 -8.93 4.41 2.12
N VAL A 99 -8.22 3.39 1.64
CA VAL A 99 -7.35 2.54 2.47
C VAL A 99 -6.26 3.38 3.15
N GLY A 100 -5.60 4.28 2.39
CA GLY A 100 -4.60 5.19 2.95
C GLY A 100 -5.17 6.14 4.02
N LEU A 101 -6.39 6.64 3.87
CA LEU A 101 -7.05 7.47 4.89
C LEU A 101 -7.41 6.67 6.14
N ILE A 102 -7.88 5.43 5.98
CA ILE A 102 -8.18 4.53 7.11
C ILE A 102 -6.91 4.24 7.92
N SER A 103 -5.78 4.03 7.26
CA SER A 103 -4.50 3.71 7.91
C SER A 103 -3.92 4.84 8.77
N LEU A 104 -4.32 6.09 8.52
CA LEU A 104 -3.80 7.23 9.28
C LEU A 104 -4.06 7.11 10.78
N TYR A 105 -5.17 6.51 11.19
CA TYR A 105 -5.50 6.38 12.60
C TYR A 105 -4.64 5.34 13.34
N PRO A 106 -4.45 4.10 12.86
CA PRO A 106 -3.44 3.19 13.43
C PRO A 106 -2.03 3.78 13.39
N THR A 107 -1.57 4.27 12.25
CA THR A 107 -0.22 4.84 12.06
C THR A 107 0.07 5.96 13.06
N THR A 108 -0.81 6.96 13.18
CA THR A 108 -0.62 8.04 14.16
C THR A 108 -0.57 7.52 15.59
N THR A 109 -1.38 6.53 15.92
CA THR A 109 -1.36 5.90 17.25
C THR A 109 -0.05 5.18 17.51
N TYR A 110 0.48 4.43 16.53
CA TYR A 110 1.75 3.73 16.67
C TYR A 110 2.93 4.71 16.82
N ILE A 111 2.89 5.86 16.14
CA ILE A 111 3.87 6.94 16.36
C ILE A 111 3.82 7.41 17.82
N PHE A 112 2.62 7.60 18.37
CA PHE A 112 2.48 7.99 19.78
C PHE A 112 2.94 6.88 20.74
N TRP A 113 2.87 5.60 20.39
CA TRP A 113 3.41 4.51 21.21
C TRP A 113 4.94 4.52 21.26
N ALA A 114 5.61 5.04 20.24
CA ALA A 114 7.07 5.16 20.23
C ALA A 114 7.58 6.08 21.36
N ILE A 115 6.80 7.09 21.77
CA ILE A 115 7.19 8.05 22.81
C ILE A 115 7.37 7.38 24.20
N PRO A 116 6.37 6.67 24.79
CA PRO A 116 6.59 5.97 26.06
C PRO A 116 7.61 4.84 25.91
N LEU A 117 7.68 4.19 24.75
CA LEU A 117 8.60 3.10 24.48
C LEU A 117 10.07 3.54 24.56
N SER A 118 10.39 4.75 24.09
CA SER A 118 11.73 5.35 24.20
C SER A 118 12.14 5.61 25.66
N LYS A 119 11.17 5.75 26.56
CA LYS A 119 11.35 5.92 28.01
C LYS A 119 11.22 4.60 28.80
N ASN A 120 11.36 3.45 28.13
CA ASN A 120 11.19 2.11 28.70
C ASN A 120 9.81 1.85 29.34
N LYS A 121 8.76 2.55 28.88
CA LYS A 121 7.37 2.36 29.31
C LYS A 121 6.57 1.74 28.17
N LEU A 122 5.69 0.79 28.50
CA LEU A 122 4.78 0.21 27.53
C LEU A 122 3.54 1.12 27.36
N PRO A 123 2.98 1.20 26.14
CA PRO A 123 1.71 1.89 25.94
C PRO A 123 0.57 1.15 26.64
N VAL A 124 -0.36 1.90 27.18
CA VAL A 124 -1.61 1.34 27.75
C VAL A 124 -2.61 1.16 26.62
N ILE A 125 -2.97 -0.09 26.32
CA ILE A 125 -3.82 -0.44 25.18
C ILE A 125 -5.14 -0.98 25.72
N SER A 126 -6.24 -0.29 25.43
CA SER A 126 -7.58 -0.76 25.80
C SER A 126 -8.08 -1.86 24.87
N GLU A 127 -8.93 -2.74 25.38
CA GLU A 127 -9.57 -3.78 24.55
C GLU A 127 -10.38 -3.19 23.40
N SER A 128 -11.06 -2.06 23.64
CA SER A 128 -11.81 -1.35 22.60
C SER A 128 -10.93 -0.84 21.48
N LEU A 129 -9.72 -0.37 21.78
CA LEU A 129 -8.74 0.07 20.76
C LEU A 129 -8.26 -1.12 19.91
N VAL A 130 -7.96 -2.25 20.56
CA VAL A 130 -7.57 -3.47 19.83
C VAL A 130 -8.69 -3.91 18.88
N LYS A 131 -9.94 -3.93 19.33
CA LYS A 131 -11.08 -4.30 18.48
C LYS A 131 -11.21 -3.35 17.27
N ARG A 132 -11.12 -2.04 17.49
CA ARG A 132 -11.17 -1.05 16.40
C ARG A 132 -10.04 -1.24 15.41
N PHE A 133 -8.81 -1.36 15.86
CA PHE A 133 -7.66 -1.55 14.98
C PHE A 133 -7.76 -2.87 14.19
N LYS A 134 -8.21 -3.94 14.83
CA LYS A 134 -8.45 -5.21 14.13
C LYS A 134 -9.47 -5.08 13.00
N ILE A 135 -10.50 -4.26 13.16
CA ILE A 135 -11.47 -3.98 12.10
C ILE A 135 -10.83 -3.14 10.99
N LEU A 136 -10.15 -2.04 11.35
CA LEU A 136 -9.52 -1.14 10.38
C LEU A 136 -8.48 -1.89 9.53
N ILE A 137 -7.53 -2.57 10.18
CA ILE A 137 -6.49 -3.35 9.50
C ILE A 137 -7.11 -4.44 8.61
N THR A 138 -8.17 -5.11 9.08
CA THR A 138 -8.86 -6.11 8.22
C THR A 138 -9.50 -5.45 7.00
N THR A 139 -10.08 -4.26 7.15
CA THR A 139 -10.64 -3.48 6.03
C THR A 139 -9.56 -3.09 5.03
N GLU A 140 -8.38 -2.67 5.52
CA GLU A 140 -7.22 -2.36 4.68
C GLU A 140 -6.71 -3.58 3.93
N ILE A 141 -6.59 -4.73 4.60
CA ILE A 141 -6.21 -6.02 3.97
C ILE A 141 -7.16 -6.38 2.84
N VAL A 142 -8.47 -6.28 3.07
CA VAL A 142 -9.48 -6.53 2.04
C VAL A 142 -9.33 -5.53 0.88
N GLY A 143 -9.14 -4.25 1.18
CA GLY A 143 -8.87 -3.22 0.17
C GLY A 143 -7.66 -3.56 -0.70
N PHE A 144 -6.53 -3.91 -0.08
CA PHE A 144 -5.32 -4.31 -0.81
C PHE A 144 -5.48 -5.61 -1.61
N ALA A 145 -6.34 -6.53 -1.18
CA ALA A 145 -6.65 -7.73 -1.95
C ALA A 145 -7.53 -7.42 -3.19
N VAL A 146 -8.43 -6.45 -3.07
CA VAL A 146 -9.38 -6.07 -4.13
C VAL A 146 -8.73 -5.18 -5.20
N ILE A 147 -7.78 -4.30 -4.84
CA ILE A 147 -7.10 -3.40 -5.79
C ILE A 147 -6.43 -4.16 -6.95
N PRO A 148 -5.64 -5.23 -6.75
CA PRO A 148 -5.06 -6.01 -7.85
C PRO A 148 -6.11 -6.68 -8.73
N PHE A 149 -7.26 -7.08 -8.19
CA PHE A 149 -8.36 -7.61 -8.99
C PHE A 149 -8.85 -6.58 -10.02
N PHE A 150 -9.14 -5.35 -9.60
CA PHE A 150 -9.51 -4.28 -10.54
C PHE A 150 -8.38 -3.95 -11.53
N ALA A 151 -7.12 -4.00 -11.10
CA ALA A 151 -6.00 -3.82 -12.01
C ALA A 151 -5.96 -4.91 -13.09
N THR A 152 -6.30 -6.15 -12.74
CA THR A 152 -6.38 -7.28 -13.69
C THR A 152 -7.54 -7.10 -14.67
N LEU A 153 -8.72 -6.66 -14.22
CA LEU A 153 -9.85 -6.37 -15.12
C LEU A 153 -9.48 -5.27 -16.14
N MET A 154 -8.87 -4.21 -15.66
CA MET A 154 -8.44 -3.09 -16.50
C MET A 154 -7.40 -3.52 -17.53
N SER A 155 -6.40 -4.34 -17.16
CA SER A 155 -5.37 -4.82 -18.07
C SER A 155 -5.91 -5.71 -19.19
N ARG A 156 -7.10 -6.27 -19.05
CA ARG A 156 -7.84 -7.05 -20.05
C ARG A 156 -8.80 -6.21 -20.90
N GLY A 157 -8.72 -4.89 -20.80
CA GLY A 157 -9.56 -3.98 -21.59
C GLY A 157 -10.98 -3.81 -21.07
N ILE A 158 -11.33 -4.38 -19.90
CA ILE A 158 -12.65 -4.22 -19.32
C ILE A 158 -12.79 -2.77 -18.84
N GLY A 159 -13.91 -2.13 -19.19
CA GLY A 159 -14.18 -0.74 -18.84
C GLY A 159 -13.66 0.28 -19.90
N LEU A 160 -12.99 -0.17 -20.95
CA LEU A 160 -12.69 0.71 -22.09
C LEU A 160 -13.99 0.96 -22.87
N VAL A 161 -14.37 2.23 -23.02
CA VAL A 161 -15.45 2.62 -23.94
C VAL A 161 -14.89 2.46 -25.35
N GLN A 162 -15.43 1.50 -26.11
CA GLN A 162 -15.15 1.40 -27.55
C GLN A 162 -15.81 2.62 -28.21
N THR A 163 -15.01 3.60 -28.58
CA THR A 163 -15.41 4.70 -29.48
C THR A 163 -15.26 4.28 -30.91
#